data_b14efcd4e222a5d180f8df6109e3f1a7
#
_entry.id   b14efcd4e222a5d180f8df6109e3f1a7
#
_cell.length_a   1.000
_cell.length_b   1.000
_cell.length_c   1.000
_cell.angle_alpha   90.00
_cell.angle_beta   90.00
_cell.angle_gamma   90.00
#
_symmetry.space_group_name_H-M   'P 1'
#
loop_
_entity.id
_entity.type
_entity.pdbx_description
1 polymer ?
#
loop_
_entity_poly.entity_id
_entity_poly.type
_entity_poly.pdbx_seq_one_letter_code
_entity_poly.pdbx_strand_id
1 'polypeptide(L)'
;ATQDVAGAIRLVPVTCARATLIETRISAETPPDKGRAAMVGRLDRFGMALAPRKVVPHREADLAAALRDAAAQTPRSDLIMVLTGSATSDPLDVAPAAVRAAGGKVLRFGMPVDPGNLLFLGELSGRPVLGLPGCARSPALNGADWVLERLVCGIDVSSADIAAMGVGGLLKEIPTRPRPRRSDAQ
;
A
#
# COMPACT_ATOMS: atom_id res chain seq x y z
N ALA A 1 -32.45 10.10 20.17
CA ALA A 1 -32.49 10.18 18.70
C ALA A 1 -31.67 9.00 18.19
N THR A 2 -32.32 7.94 17.75
CA THR A 2 -31.73 6.84 16.98
C THR A 2 -31.40 7.42 15.60
N GLN A 3 -30.11 7.73 15.37
CA GLN A 3 -29.64 8.01 14.01
C GLN A 3 -29.88 6.75 13.18
N ASP A 4 -30.48 6.96 12.01
CA ASP A 4 -30.74 5.91 11.03
C ASP A 4 -29.39 5.30 10.61
N VAL A 5 -29.06 4.11 11.10
CA VAL A 5 -27.84 3.36 10.77
C VAL A 5 -28.00 2.52 9.50
N ALA A 6 -29.07 2.75 8.74
CA ALA A 6 -29.27 2.14 7.44
C ALA A 6 -28.06 2.46 6.53
N GLY A 7 -27.36 1.42 6.08
CA GLY A 7 -26.18 1.57 5.26
C GLY A 7 -24.83 1.65 6.00
N ALA A 8 -24.81 1.52 7.33
CA ALA A 8 -23.56 1.47 8.11
C ALA A 8 -22.66 0.29 7.71
N ILE A 9 -23.27 -0.81 7.24
CA ILE A 9 -22.56 -1.98 6.70
C ILE A 9 -23.04 -2.20 5.26
N ARG A 10 -22.11 -2.27 4.33
CA ARG A 10 -22.39 -2.57 2.93
C ARG A 10 -21.36 -3.54 2.36
N LEU A 11 -21.80 -4.41 1.47
CA LEU A 11 -20.93 -5.27 0.68
C LEU A 11 -20.58 -4.56 -0.62
N VAL A 12 -19.29 -4.47 -0.94
CA VAL A 12 -18.80 -3.85 -2.18
C VAL A 12 -17.99 -4.90 -2.95
N PRO A 13 -18.30 -5.15 -4.24
CA PRO A 13 -17.56 -6.13 -5.02
C PRO A 13 -16.16 -5.60 -5.38
N VAL A 14 -15.23 -6.52 -5.64
CA VAL A 14 -13.94 -6.20 -6.27
C VAL A 14 -14.18 -5.75 -7.70
N THR A 15 -13.63 -4.59 -8.06
CA THR A 15 -13.77 -3.99 -9.41
C THR A 15 -12.45 -3.98 -10.19
N CYS A 16 -11.32 -4.17 -9.51
CA CYS A 16 -10.00 -4.27 -10.12
C CYS A 16 -9.67 -5.71 -10.50
N ALA A 17 -9.06 -5.89 -11.67
CA ALA A 17 -8.65 -7.21 -12.17
C ALA A 17 -7.13 -7.41 -12.18
N ARG A 18 -6.36 -6.31 -12.28
CA ARG A 18 -4.92 -6.37 -12.50
C ARG A 18 -4.16 -5.28 -11.76
N ALA A 19 -3.02 -5.66 -11.18
CA ALA A 19 -2.08 -4.72 -10.58
C ALA A 19 -0.68 -4.84 -11.21
N THR A 20 0.10 -3.76 -11.17
CA THR A 20 1.54 -3.75 -11.44
C THR A 20 2.28 -3.49 -10.14
N LEU A 21 3.29 -4.31 -9.85
CA LEU A 21 4.24 -4.05 -8.76
C LEU A 21 5.59 -3.64 -9.35
N ILE A 22 6.05 -2.44 -8.96
CA ILE A 22 7.40 -1.97 -9.25
C ILE A 22 8.21 -2.09 -7.96
N GLU A 23 9.25 -2.91 -8.01
CA GLU A 23 10.22 -3.04 -6.93
C GLU A 23 11.46 -2.19 -7.24
N THR A 24 12.05 -1.56 -6.23
CA THR A 24 13.33 -0.90 -6.41
C THR A 24 14.45 -1.66 -5.69
N ARG A 25 15.67 -1.60 -6.23
CA ARG A 25 16.88 -2.20 -5.67
C ARG A 25 17.94 -1.15 -5.38
N ILE A 26 18.62 -1.29 -4.25
CA ILE A 26 19.73 -0.40 -3.85
C ILE A 26 21.12 -0.95 -4.25
N SER A 27 21.21 -2.23 -4.58
CA SER A 27 22.42 -2.90 -5.07
C SER A 27 22.20 -3.42 -6.50
N ALA A 28 23.23 -4.05 -7.07
CA ALA A 28 23.12 -4.72 -8.37
C ALA A 28 22.21 -5.96 -8.33
N GLU A 29 22.02 -6.53 -7.15
CA GLU A 29 21.23 -7.74 -6.96
C GLU A 29 19.73 -7.48 -7.05
N THR A 30 19.01 -8.46 -7.59
CA THR A 30 17.54 -8.46 -7.60
C THR A 30 17.04 -8.69 -6.17
N PRO A 31 16.05 -7.92 -5.68
CA PRO A 31 15.47 -8.14 -4.38
C PRO A 31 14.94 -9.58 -4.22
N PRO A 32 15.01 -10.16 -3.01
CA PRO A 32 14.43 -11.46 -2.73
C PRO A 32 12.94 -11.52 -3.11
N ASP A 33 12.46 -12.67 -3.52
CA ASP A 33 11.07 -12.86 -4.01
C ASP A 33 10.00 -12.70 -2.92
N LYS A 34 10.41 -12.70 -1.65
CA LYS A 34 9.52 -12.62 -0.48
C LYS A 34 8.54 -11.44 -0.55
N GLY A 35 9.00 -10.26 -0.95
CA GLY A 35 8.14 -9.07 -1.06
C GLY A 35 7.08 -9.24 -2.14
N ARG A 36 7.50 -9.73 -3.33
CA ARG A 36 6.57 -10.03 -4.43
C ARG A 36 5.58 -11.14 -4.06
N ALA A 37 6.04 -12.22 -3.45
CA ALA A 37 5.19 -13.33 -3.02
C ALA A 37 4.12 -12.86 -2.02
N ALA A 38 4.48 -11.98 -1.09
CA ALA A 38 3.51 -11.38 -0.17
C ALA A 38 2.44 -10.54 -0.90
N MET A 39 2.81 -9.84 -1.98
CA MET A 39 1.84 -9.09 -2.79
C MET A 39 0.96 -10.01 -3.63
N VAL A 40 1.52 -11.07 -4.22
CA VAL A 40 0.73 -12.11 -4.90
C VAL A 40 -0.33 -12.66 -3.96
N GLY A 41 0.06 -13.10 -2.76
CA GLY A 41 -0.90 -13.65 -1.79
C GLY A 41 -1.99 -12.65 -1.34
N ARG A 42 -1.70 -11.34 -1.35
CA ARG A 42 -2.72 -10.31 -1.10
C ARG A 42 -3.70 -10.17 -2.27
N LEU A 43 -3.19 -10.12 -3.49
CA LEU A 43 -4.00 -9.95 -4.69
C LEU A 43 -4.84 -11.18 -5.01
N ASP A 44 -4.32 -12.38 -4.74
CA ASP A 44 -5.05 -13.66 -4.93
C ASP A 44 -6.35 -13.70 -4.13
N ARG A 45 -6.38 -13.09 -2.93
CA ARG A 45 -7.61 -12.98 -2.11
C ARG A 45 -8.73 -12.20 -2.81
N PHE A 46 -8.38 -11.36 -3.77
CA PHE A 46 -9.31 -10.55 -4.57
C PHE A 46 -9.49 -11.07 -5.99
N GLY A 47 -8.89 -12.20 -6.34
CA GLY A 47 -8.91 -12.73 -7.71
C GLY A 47 -8.16 -11.87 -8.72
N MET A 48 -7.22 -11.03 -8.27
CA MET A 48 -6.48 -10.11 -9.12
C MET A 48 -5.19 -10.72 -9.65
N ALA A 49 -4.87 -10.43 -10.92
CA ALA A 49 -3.59 -10.80 -11.53
C ALA A 49 -2.51 -9.75 -11.23
N LEU A 50 -1.29 -10.22 -10.94
CA LEU A 50 -0.11 -9.37 -10.85
C LEU A 50 0.65 -9.42 -12.20
N ALA A 51 0.99 -8.24 -12.73
CA ALA A 51 1.81 -8.08 -13.93
C ALA A 51 3.21 -8.74 -13.77
N PRO A 52 3.94 -9.03 -14.87
CA PRO A 52 5.31 -9.49 -14.80
C PRO A 52 6.19 -8.64 -13.87
N ARG A 53 7.18 -9.27 -13.28
CA ARG A 53 8.06 -8.60 -12.31
C ARG A 53 8.81 -7.44 -12.96
N LYS A 54 8.76 -6.27 -12.33
CA LYS A 54 9.51 -5.06 -12.73
C LYS A 54 10.39 -4.61 -11.57
N VAL A 55 11.69 -4.64 -11.76
CA VAL A 55 12.69 -4.21 -10.78
C VAL A 55 13.56 -3.13 -11.42
N VAL A 56 13.71 -1.99 -10.75
CA VAL A 56 14.51 -0.87 -11.22
C VAL A 56 15.49 -0.39 -10.13
N PRO A 57 16.57 0.32 -10.48
CA PRO A 57 17.40 0.98 -9.46
C PRO A 57 16.59 1.90 -8.56
N HIS A 58 16.99 2.01 -7.29
CA HIS A 58 16.36 2.91 -6.32
C HIS A 58 16.80 4.36 -6.57
N ARG A 59 16.35 4.91 -7.71
CA ARG A 59 16.61 6.29 -8.16
C ARG A 59 15.33 6.88 -8.71
N GLU A 60 15.11 8.16 -8.46
CA GLU A 60 13.90 8.87 -8.87
C GLU A 60 13.61 8.74 -10.37
N ALA A 61 14.63 9.00 -11.21
CA ALA A 61 14.47 8.96 -12.67
C ALA A 61 14.10 7.56 -13.19
N ASP A 62 14.74 6.50 -12.67
CA ASP A 62 14.48 5.12 -13.05
C ASP A 62 13.08 4.68 -12.63
N LEU A 63 12.67 5.04 -11.42
CA LEU A 63 11.34 4.72 -10.90
C LEU A 63 10.25 5.55 -11.62
N ALA A 64 10.50 6.82 -11.91
CA ALA A 64 9.56 7.65 -12.67
C ALA A 64 9.34 7.11 -14.11
N ALA A 65 10.41 6.66 -14.77
CA ALA A 65 10.30 5.98 -16.07
C ALA A 65 9.45 4.70 -15.95
N ALA A 66 9.73 3.86 -14.96
CA ALA A 66 8.98 2.64 -14.71
C ALA A 66 7.49 2.88 -14.40
N LEU A 67 7.17 3.97 -13.70
CA LEU A 67 5.79 4.39 -13.43
C LEU A 67 5.07 4.83 -14.70
N ARG A 68 5.72 5.63 -15.57
CA ARG A 68 5.16 6.00 -16.87
C ARG A 68 4.89 4.79 -17.75
N ASP A 69 5.85 3.84 -17.82
CA ASP A 69 5.67 2.59 -18.56
C ASP A 69 4.49 1.78 -18.01
N ALA A 70 4.39 1.64 -16.68
CA ALA A 70 3.27 0.93 -16.05
C ALA A 70 1.94 1.61 -16.34
N ALA A 71 1.93 2.95 -16.42
CA ALA A 71 0.75 3.71 -16.79
C ALA A 71 0.37 3.56 -18.27
N ALA A 72 1.32 3.29 -19.17
CA ALA A 72 1.09 3.13 -20.60
C ALA A 72 0.90 1.68 -21.05
N GLN A 73 1.20 0.69 -20.20
CA GLN A 73 1.20 -0.74 -20.58
C GLN A 73 -0.16 -1.27 -21.02
N THR A 74 -0.10 -2.30 -21.91
CA THR A 74 -1.26 -3.09 -22.34
C THR A 74 -0.97 -4.56 -22.06
N PRO A 75 -1.88 -5.33 -21.40
CA PRO A 75 -3.15 -4.87 -20.83
C PRO A 75 -2.97 -3.92 -19.64
N ARG A 76 -3.92 -3.01 -19.50
CA ARG A 76 -3.91 -1.98 -18.46
C ARG A 76 -3.95 -2.60 -17.06
N SER A 77 -3.19 -2.06 -16.12
CA SER A 77 -3.37 -2.32 -14.69
C SER A 77 -4.27 -1.27 -14.05
N ASP A 78 -5.14 -1.72 -13.14
CA ASP A 78 -6.08 -0.87 -12.41
C ASP A 78 -5.39 -0.19 -11.23
N LEU A 79 -4.35 -0.82 -10.70
CA LEU A 79 -3.58 -0.37 -9.54
C LEU A 79 -2.08 -0.48 -9.84
N ILE A 80 -1.30 0.53 -9.46
CA ILE A 80 0.17 0.48 -9.44
C ILE A 80 0.63 0.44 -7.99
N MET A 81 1.49 -0.52 -7.67
CA MET A 81 2.10 -0.65 -6.35
C MET A 81 3.61 -0.42 -6.45
N VAL A 82 4.19 0.25 -5.47
CA VAL A 82 5.63 0.50 -5.39
C VAL A 82 6.17 -0.09 -4.09
N LEU A 83 7.18 -0.95 -4.18
CA LEU A 83 7.87 -1.54 -3.03
C LEU A 83 9.36 -1.20 -3.12
N THR A 84 9.78 -0.25 -2.31
CA THR A 84 11.13 0.33 -2.38
C THR A 84 12.19 -0.53 -1.68
N GLY A 85 13.39 -0.56 -2.22
CA GLY A 85 14.55 -1.24 -1.60
C GLY A 85 15.04 -0.58 -0.30
N SER A 86 14.71 0.70 -0.08
CA SER A 86 14.89 1.44 1.16
C SER A 86 13.55 1.84 1.75
N ALA A 87 13.49 2.12 3.05
CA ALA A 87 12.29 2.67 3.67
C ALA A 87 11.95 4.04 3.05
N THR A 88 10.67 4.27 2.80
CA THR A 88 10.16 5.58 2.39
C THR A 88 9.69 6.30 3.67
N SER A 89 10.53 7.16 4.20
CA SER A 89 10.32 7.82 5.51
C SER A 89 9.99 9.31 5.40
N ASP A 90 10.10 9.87 4.20
CA ASP A 90 9.85 11.28 3.93
C ASP A 90 9.02 11.47 2.65
N PRO A 91 8.08 12.45 2.60
CA PRO A 91 7.32 12.75 1.39
C PRO A 91 8.16 13.22 0.19
N LEU A 92 9.43 13.55 0.39
CA LEU A 92 10.40 13.90 -0.68
C LEU A 92 11.32 12.74 -1.06
N ASP A 93 11.20 11.58 -0.42
CA ASP A 93 11.97 10.38 -0.77
C ASP A 93 11.72 9.94 -2.22
N VAL A 94 12.59 9.06 -2.71
CA VAL A 94 12.65 8.56 -4.09
C VAL A 94 11.28 8.16 -4.64
N ALA A 95 10.46 7.45 -3.87
CA ALA A 95 9.21 6.93 -4.42
C ALA A 95 8.11 8.00 -4.57
N PRO A 96 7.80 8.83 -3.56
CA PRO A 96 6.88 9.94 -3.74
C PRO A 96 7.38 10.96 -4.77
N ALA A 97 8.69 11.25 -4.81
CA ALA A 97 9.29 12.14 -5.81
C ALA A 97 9.13 11.58 -7.23
N ALA A 98 9.38 10.29 -7.44
CA ALA A 98 9.21 9.63 -8.73
C ALA A 98 7.75 9.65 -9.22
N VAL A 99 6.75 9.54 -8.34
CA VAL A 99 5.35 9.70 -8.73
C VAL A 99 5.09 11.10 -9.29
N ARG A 100 5.60 12.15 -8.63
CA ARG A 100 5.47 13.54 -9.11
C ARG A 100 6.23 13.74 -10.43
N ALA A 101 7.47 13.23 -10.53
CA ALA A 101 8.29 13.31 -11.75
C ALA A 101 7.68 12.51 -12.92
N ALA A 102 6.85 11.51 -12.66
CA ALA A 102 6.09 10.79 -13.67
C ALA A 102 4.85 11.56 -14.17
N GLY A 103 4.51 12.69 -13.56
CA GLY A 103 3.31 13.47 -13.85
C GLY A 103 2.10 13.11 -12.97
N GLY A 104 2.32 12.31 -11.94
CA GLY A 104 1.30 11.95 -10.95
C GLY A 104 1.22 12.92 -9.77
N LYS A 105 0.36 12.58 -8.82
CA LYS A 105 0.17 13.33 -7.57
C LYS A 105 0.34 12.39 -6.37
N VAL A 106 0.93 12.89 -5.30
CA VAL A 106 0.91 12.23 -3.98
C VAL A 106 -0.23 12.85 -3.18
N LEU A 107 -1.24 12.05 -2.88
CA LEU A 107 -2.48 12.46 -2.21
C LEU A 107 -2.35 12.40 -0.69
N ARG A 108 -1.58 11.41 -0.21
CA ARG A 108 -1.34 11.20 1.21
C ARG A 108 0.03 10.55 1.42
N PHE A 109 0.74 11.00 2.44
CA PHE A 109 1.92 10.33 2.98
C PHE A 109 1.68 9.97 4.44
N GLY A 110 1.96 8.73 4.77
CA GLY A 110 1.79 8.18 6.12
C GLY A 110 0.35 7.89 6.51
N MET A 111 0.20 6.94 7.43
CA MET A 111 -1.08 6.59 8.05
C MET A 111 -0.91 6.33 9.56
N PRO A 112 -1.99 6.42 10.36
CA PRO A 112 -1.90 6.26 11.81
C PRO A 112 -1.84 4.80 12.28
N VAL A 113 -1.71 3.83 11.39
CA VAL A 113 -1.72 2.40 11.71
C VAL A 113 -0.32 1.81 11.61
N ASP A 114 0.10 1.06 12.62
CA ASP A 114 1.36 0.33 12.64
C ASP A 114 1.13 -1.18 12.89
N PRO A 115 1.74 -2.08 12.11
CA PRO A 115 2.59 -1.81 10.95
C PRO A 115 1.80 -1.24 9.77
N GLY A 116 2.45 -0.39 8.97
CA GLY A 116 1.84 0.21 7.78
C GLY A 116 2.05 1.72 7.66
N ASN A 117 2.52 2.36 8.74
CA ASN A 117 2.58 3.81 8.92
C ASN A 117 3.30 4.59 7.81
N LEU A 118 4.28 4.00 7.13
CA LEU A 118 5.07 4.61 6.06
C LEU A 118 4.50 4.37 4.64
N LEU A 119 3.21 4.05 4.52
CA LEU A 119 2.59 3.99 3.20
C LEU A 119 2.45 5.41 2.60
N PHE A 120 2.38 5.50 1.30
CA PHE A 120 1.80 6.67 0.64
C PHE A 120 0.75 6.26 -0.39
N LEU A 121 -0.21 7.14 -0.61
CA LEU A 121 -1.21 7.03 -1.67
C LEU A 121 -1.00 8.16 -2.67
N GLY A 122 -0.96 7.80 -3.94
CA GLY A 122 -0.86 8.73 -5.06
C GLY A 122 -1.82 8.36 -6.19
N GLU A 123 -1.73 9.14 -7.25
CA GLU A 123 -2.46 8.93 -8.50
C GLU A 123 -1.54 9.19 -9.68
N LEU A 124 -1.64 8.37 -10.72
CA LEU A 124 -0.96 8.54 -12.00
C LEU A 124 -1.87 8.14 -13.15
N SER A 125 -2.15 9.08 -14.05
CA SER A 125 -3.02 8.84 -15.22
C SER A 125 -4.38 8.24 -14.86
N GLY A 126 -5.03 8.74 -13.81
CA GLY A 126 -6.32 8.29 -13.32
C GLY A 126 -6.30 6.90 -12.65
N ARG A 127 -5.15 6.48 -12.14
CA ARG A 127 -4.97 5.20 -11.42
C ARG A 127 -4.37 5.43 -10.06
N PRO A 128 -4.82 4.71 -9.03
CA PRO A 128 -4.17 4.76 -7.74
C PRO A 128 -2.73 4.21 -7.82
N VAL A 129 -1.83 4.90 -7.13
CA VAL A 129 -0.46 4.46 -6.87
C VAL A 129 -0.32 4.23 -5.37
N LEU A 130 -0.13 2.99 -4.96
CA LEU A 130 0.06 2.62 -3.56
C LEU A 130 1.55 2.39 -3.28
N GLY A 131 2.17 3.31 -2.56
CA GLY A 131 3.51 3.10 -2.01
C GLY A 131 3.44 2.23 -0.78
N LEU A 132 4.03 1.05 -0.87
CA LEU A 132 3.98 0.03 0.16
C LEU A 132 5.04 0.29 1.24
N PRO A 133 4.68 0.24 2.52
CA PRO A 133 5.66 0.30 3.60
C PRO A 133 6.52 -0.96 3.61
N GLY A 134 7.74 -0.88 4.16
CA GLY A 134 8.67 -2.00 4.20
C GLY A 134 8.12 -3.27 4.87
N CYS A 135 7.25 -3.12 5.87
CA CYS A 135 6.57 -4.23 6.55
C CYS A 135 5.60 -5.01 5.65
N ALA A 136 5.15 -4.44 4.53
CA ALA A 136 4.31 -5.14 3.55
C ALA A 136 5.00 -6.34 2.87
N ARG A 137 6.33 -6.47 3.00
CA ARG A 137 7.07 -7.68 2.60
C ARG A 137 6.71 -8.92 3.42
N SER A 138 6.10 -8.74 4.57
CA SER A 138 5.51 -9.83 5.35
C SER A 138 4.08 -10.10 4.89
N PRO A 139 3.60 -11.36 4.90
CA PRO A 139 2.20 -11.68 4.66
C PRO A 139 1.28 -11.27 5.81
N ALA A 140 1.84 -10.85 6.95
CA ALA A 140 1.05 -10.39 8.09
C ALA A 140 0.25 -9.13 7.74
N LEU A 141 -0.93 -9.00 8.35
CA LEU A 141 -1.80 -7.85 8.21
C LEU A 141 -1.07 -6.56 8.60
N ASN A 142 -1.23 -5.52 7.78
CA ASN A 142 -0.75 -4.18 8.08
C ASN A 142 -1.71 -3.11 7.51
N GLY A 143 -1.49 -1.85 7.87
CA GLY A 143 -2.38 -0.76 7.46
C GLY A 143 -2.54 -0.61 5.94
N ALA A 144 -1.52 -0.97 5.16
CA ALA A 144 -1.62 -0.93 3.70
C ALA A 144 -2.66 -1.92 3.15
N ASP A 145 -2.97 -3.00 3.87
CA ASP A 145 -4.04 -3.93 3.49
C ASP A 145 -5.40 -3.23 3.53
N TRP A 146 -5.66 -2.38 4.52
CA TRP A 146 -6.91 -1.64 4.62
C TRP A 146 -7.12 -0.64 3.49
N VAL A 147 -6.03 -0.01 3.05
CA VAL A 147 -6.08 0.89 1.88
C VAL A 147 -6.25 0.08 0.60
N LEU A 148 -5.48 -1.01 0.45
CA LEU A 148 -5.56 -1.89 -0.71
C LEU A 148 -6.99 -2.45 -0.91
N GLU A 149 -7.61 -2.96 0.15
CA GLU A 149 -8.97 -3.51 0.14
C GLU A 149 -10.00 -2.51 -0.39
N ARG A 150 -9.88 -1.25 -0.02
CA ARG A 150 -10.76 -0.18 -0.52
C ARG A 150 -10.51 0.13 -2.00
N LEU A 151 -9.23 0.29 -2.37
CA LEU A 151 -8.85 0.62 -3.74
C LEU A 151 -9.30 -0.47 -4.73
N VAL A 152 -9.12 -1.76 -4.39
CA VAL A 152 -9.50 -2.86 -5.29
C VAL A 152 -11.00 -3.01 -5.44
N CYS A 153 -11.78 -2.49 -4.50
CA CYS A 153 -13.24 -2.42 -4.58
C CYS A 153 -13.75 -1.11 -5.23
N GLY A 154 -12.86 -0.27 -5.77
CA GLY A 154 -13.24 1.00 -6.39
C GLY A 154 -13.78 2.03 -5.40
N ILE A 155 -13.46 1.89 -4.11
CA ILE A 155 -13.82 2.87 -3.09
C ILE A 155 -12.77 3.97 -3.11
N ASP A 156 -13.21 5.20 -3.30
CA ASP A 156 -12.35 6.37 -3.18
C ASP A 156 -11.78 6.47 -1.77
N VAL A 157 -10.47 6.69 -1.69
CA VAL A 157 -9.76 6.82 -0.42
C VAL A 157 -9.10 8.20 -0.36
N SER A 158 -9.66 9.06 0.45
CA SER A 158 -9.12 10.40 0.68
C SER A 158 -8.04 10.40 1.78
N SER A 159 -7.31 11.51 1.87
CA SER A 159 -6.38 11.75 2.97
C SER A 159 -7.08 11.74 4.34
N ALA A 160 -8.34 12.19 4.42
CA ALA A 160 -9.13 12.18 5.64
C ALA A 160 -9.55 10.76 6.02
N ASP A 161 -9.92 9.92 5.05
CA ASP A 161 -10.25 8.51 5.30
C ASP A 161 -9.06 7.76 5.89
N ILE A 162 -7.86 7.96 5.33
CA ILE A 162 -6.63 7.37 5.88
C ILE A 162 -6.36 7.88 7.29
N ALA A 163 -6.52 9.19 7.54
CA ALA A 163 -6.33 9.77 8.87
C ALA A 163 -7.31 9.18 9.91
N ALA A 164 -8.51 8.81 9.49
CA ALA A 164 -9.54 8.22 10.34
C ALA A 164 -9.37 6.71 10.60
N MET A 165 -8.42 6.03 9.94
CA MET A 165 -8.24 4.58 10.05
C MET A 165 -7.69 4.09 11.38
N GLY A 166 -7.24 4.97 12.26
CA GLY A 166 -6.67 4.49 13.50
C GLY A 166 -6.61 5.53 14.60
N VAL A 167 -6.64 5.03 15.80
CA VAL A 167 -6.23 5.71 17.02
C VAL A 167 -5.14 4.85 17.64
N GLY A 168 -3.89 5.02 17.18
CA GLY A 168 -2.74 4.31 17.73
C GLY A 168 -2.79 2.78 17.56
N GLY A 169 -3.33 2.30 16.44
CA GLY A 169 -3.56 0.88 16.21
C GLY A 169 -2.29 0.09 15.90
N LEU A 170 -1.83 -0.72 16.86
CA LEU A 170 -0.98 -1.86 16.57
C LEU A 170 -1.88 -3.01 16.09
N LEU A 171 -1.69 -3.44 14.84
CA LEU A 171 -2.46 -4.56 14.26
C LEU A 171 -1.99 -5.92 14.77
N LYS A 172 -0.85 -5.98 15.45
CA LYS A 172 -0.28 -7.21 15.97
C LYS A 172 0.21 -7.03 17.39
N GLU A 173 -0.34 -7.79 18.31
CA GLU A 173 0.24 -7.90 19.63
C GLU A 173 1.59 -8.63 19.56
N ILE A 174 2.60 -8.05 20.18
CA ILE A 174 3.89 -8.71 20.37
C ILE A 174 3.70 -9.72 21.52
N PRO A 175 4.00 -11.03 21.33
CA PRO A 175 3.81 -12.05 22.37
C PRO A 175 4.53 -11.73 23.68
N THR A 176 5.60 -10.95 23.61
CA THR A 176 6.42 -10.50 24.73
C THR A 176 5.98 -9.17 25.34
N ARG A 177 4.90 -8.54 24.83
CA ARG A 177 4.39 -7.30 25.41
C ARG A 177 3.97 -7.58 26.87
N PRO A 178 4.51 -6.82 27.87
CA PRO A 178 4.07 -6.97 29.24
C PRO A 178 2.55 -6.69 29.31
N ARG A 179 1.79 -7.67 29.73
CA ARG A 179 0.38 -7.44 30.05
C ARG A 179 0.32 -6.47 31.23
N PRO A 180 -0.57 -5.47 31.22
CA PRO A 180 -0.84 -4.68 32.42
C PRO A 180 -1.11 -5.67 33.57
N ARG A 181 -0.49 -5.44 34.73
CA ARG A 181 -0.77 -6.27 35.91
C ARG A 181 -2.28 -6.34 36.10
N ARG A 182 -2.85 -7.51 36.02
CA ARG A 182 -4.17 -7.73 36.58
C ARG A 182 -4.05 -7.37 38.05
N SER A 183 -4.80 -6.38 38.51
CA SER A 183 -5.02 -6.21 39.92
C SER A 183 -5.65 -7.54 40.38
N ASP A 184 -4.90 -8.32 41.17
CA ASP A 184 -5.48 -9.44 41.89
C ASP A 184 -6.56 -8.84 42.78
N ALA A 185 -7.81 -8.91 42.29
CA ALA A 185 -8.96 -8.66 43.16
C ALA A 185 -9.01 -9.80 44.16
N GLN A 186 -8.63 -9.50 45.39
CA GLN A 186 -8.95 -10.31 46.55
C GLN A 186 -10.46 -10.30 46.80
#